data_e37a479628c94fc30a4f2f1e928da84f
#
_entry.id   e37a479628c94fc30a4f2f1e928da84f
#
_cell.length_a   1.000
_cell.length_b   1.000
_cell.length_c   1.000
_cell.angle_alpha   90.00
_cell.angle_beta   90.00
_cell.angle_gamma   90.00
#
_symmetry.space_group_name_H-M   'P 1'
#
loop_
_entity.id
_entity.type
_entity.pdbx_description
1 polymer ?
#
loop_
_entity_poly.entity_id
_entity_poly.type
_entity_poly.pdbx_seq_one_letter_code
_entity_poly.pdbx_strand_id
1 'polypeptide(L)'
;MNDATTSGTARPVLDVWCELQCPDCHAALDDVRALRARYGDRLDIRLRHFPLEKHKHAYVAAQAAEEATEQGQGWPYIEAVLARTEELGKRGEKLLLEIAGSLGLDAEELDTALIDGRHLLIVDADQAEGKAIGVTGTPTYVIDGERLDGGKSQDGLRARIEEIADRLLAEQD
;
A
#
# COMPACT_ATOMS: atom_id res chain seq x y z
N MET A 1 15.00 -39.32 11.78
CA MET A 1 14.51 -38.00 12.17
C MET A 1 15.14 -36.97 11.24
N ASN A 2 14.51 -36.72 10.11
CA ASN A 2 15.00 -35.74 9.15
C ASN A 2 14.09 -34.54 9.27
N ASP A 3 14.63 -33.51 9.91
CA ASP A 3 14.09 -32.18 9.89
C ASP A 3 14.46 -31.58 8.53
N ALA A 4 13.56 -31.71 7.59
CA ALA A 4 13.67 -31.00 6.32
C ALA A 4 13.27 -29.55 6.55
N THR A 5 14.22 -28.75 7.03
CA THR A 5 14.14 -27.31 6.89
C THR A 5 14.10 -26.99 5.42
N THR A 6 12.89 -26.87 4.88
CA THR A 6 12.66 -26.17 3.63
C THR A 6 13.07 -24.72 3.84
N SER A 7 14.32 -24.42 3.53
CA SER A 7 14.82 -23.07 3.35
C SER A 7 14.16 -22.51 2.08
N GLY A 8 12.88 -22.18 2.21
CA GLY A 8 12.22 -21.35 1.22
C GLY A 8 12.86 -19.97 1.31
N THR A 9 13.67 -19.61 0.32
CA THR A 9 14.19 -18.25 0.19
C THR A 9 13.01 -17.29 0.19
N ALA A 10 13.00 -16.37 1.17
CA ALA A 10 11.93 -15.39 1.31
C ALA A 10 11.83 -14.53 0.04
N ARG A 11 10.62 -14.32 -0.46
CA ARG A 11 10.39 -13.46 -1.63
C ARG A 11 10.89 -12.04 -1.35
N PRO A 12 11.49 -11.37 -2.35
CA PRO A 12 11.76 -9.95 -2.22
C PRO A 12 10.51 -9.17 -1.87
N VAL A 13 10.64 -8.17 -1.01
CA VAL A 13 9.53 -7.31 -0.56
C VAL A 13 9.76 -5.90 -1.05
N LEU A 14 8.75 -5.33 -1.69
CA LEU A 14 8.67 -3.91 -2.00
C LEU A 14 7.64 -3.29 -1.07
N ASP A 15 8.09 -2.48 -0.13
CA ASP A 15 7.21 -1.65 0.68
C ASP A 15 6.94 -0.32 -0.02
N VAL A 16 5.67 0.04 -0.11
CA VAL A 16 5.22 1.31 -0.70
C VAL A 16 4.49 2.10 0.37
N TRP A 17 5.18 3.09 0.96
CA TRP A 17 4.53 4.04 1.87
C TRP A 17 3.66 4.99 1.09
N CYS A 18 2.38 4.94 1.33
CA CYS A 18 1.37 5.61 0.55
C CYS A 18 0.27 6.20 1.42
N GLU A 19 -0.48 7.11 0.82
CA GLU A 19 -1.60 7.76 1.48
C GLU A 19 -2.73 7.91 0.47
N LEU A 20 -3.93 7.45 0.84
CA LEU A 20 -5.00 7.23 -0.14
C LEU A 20 -5.72 8.51 -0.60
N GLN A 21 -5.44 9.64 0.04
CA GLN A 21 -5.92 10.95 -0.42
C GLN A 21 -4.86 11.72 -1.23
N CYS A 22 -3.66 11.17 -1.37
CA CYS A 22 -2.54 11.80 -2.04
C CYS A 22 -2.61 11.61 -3.58
N PRO A 23 -2.67 12.70 -4.38
CA PRO A 23 -2.68 12.59 -5.84
C PRO A 23 -1.39 11.95 -6.40
N ASP A 24 -0.25 12.16 -5.74
CA ASP A 24 1.02 11.57 -6.17
C ASP A 24 1.01 10.04 -5.99
N CYS A 25 0.29 9.53 -4.99
CA CYS A 25 0.08 8.09 -4.81
C CYS A 25 -0.85 7.50 -5.89
N HIS A 26 -1.81 8.27 -6.37
CA HIS A 26 -2.58 7.88 -7.56
C HIS A 26 -1.64 7.66 -8.76
N ALA A 27 -0.71 8.56 -8.99
CA ALA A 27 0.25 8.44 -10.10
C ALA A 27 1.15 7.19 -9.96
N ALA A 28 1.39 6.71 -8.73
CA ALA A 28 2.17 5.50 -8.48
C ALA A 28 1.45 4.20 -8.88
N LEU A 29 0.13 4.23 -9.07
CA LEU A 29 -0.64 3.03 -9.42
C LEU A 29 -0.17 2.34 -10.69
N ASP A 30 0.20 3.10 -11.70
CA ASP A 30 0.66 2.53 -12.97
C ASP A 30 1.96 1.74 -12.79
N ASP A 31 2.88 2.25 -11.95
CA ASP A 31 4.12 1.55 -11.62
C ASP A 31 3.86 0.30 -10.80
N VAL A 32 2.98 0.36 -9.81
CA VAL A 32 2.59 -0.80 -9.01
C VAL A 32 1.94 -1.87 -9.87
N ARG A 33 1.03 -1.49 -10.77
CA ARG A 33 0.38 -2.41 -11.70
C ARG A 33 1.38 -3.08 -12.64
N ALA A 34 2.33 -2.31 -13.18
CA ALA A 34 3.38 -2.83 -14.05
C ALA A 34 4.28 -3.84 -13.32
N LEU A 35 4.67 -3.53 -12.09
CA LEU A 35 5.47 -4.43 -11.25
C LEU A 35 4.72 -5.71 -10.91
N ARG A 36 3.45 -5.62 -10.57
CA ARG A 36 2.60 -6.79 -10.29
C ARG A 36 2.43 -7.67 -11.54
N ALA A 37 2.25 -7.05 -12.71
CA ALA A 37 2.15 -7.79 -13.97
C ALA A 37 3.45 -8.51 -14.33
N ARG A 38 4.60 -7.88 -14.07
CA ARG A 38 5.92 -8.44 -14.39
C ARG A 38 6.34 -9.57 -13.45
N TYR A 39 6.14 -9.39 -12.16
CA TYR A 39 6.71 -10.28 -11.14
C TYR A 39 5.70 -11.28 -10.56
N GLY A 40 4.40 -10.95 -10.59
CA GLY A 40 3.38 -11.80 -9.97
C GLY A 40 3.73 -12.11 -8.51
N ASP A 41 3.67 -13.39 -8.16
CA ASP A 41 3.95 -13.86 -6.80
C ASP A 41 5.44 -13.89 -6.43
N ARG A 42 6.33 -13.55 -7.34
CA ARG A 42 7.78 -13.52 -7.07
C ARG A 42 8.23 -12.27 -6.32
N LEU A 43 7.44 -11.20 -6.37
CA LEU A 43 7.68 -9.96 -5.63
C LEU A 43 6.46 -9.68 -4.74
N ASP A 44 6.70 -9.55 -3.44
CA ASP A 44 5.67 -9.20 -2.48
C ASP A 44 5.58 -7.67 -2.37
N ILE A 45 4.51 -7.09 -2.92
CA ILE A 45 4.28 -5.64 -2.89
C ILE A 45 3.31 -5.33 -1.77
N ARG A 46 3.77 -4.56 -0.79
CA ARG A 46 3.00 -4.17 0.39
C ARG A 46 2.77 -2.68 0.44
N LEU A 47 1.50 -2.28 0.53
CA LEU A 47 1.18 -0.90 0.85
C LEU A 47 1.38 -0.69 2.34
N ARG A 48 2.14 0.35 2.71
CA ARG A 48 2.37 0.78 4.07
C ARG A 48 1.74 2.16 4.24
N HIS A 49 1.05 2.37 5.34
CA HIS A 49 0.28 3.59 5.54
C HIS A 49 1.13 4.73 6.08
N PHE A 50 0.99 5.89 5.45
CA PHE A 50 1.65 7.12 5.89
C PHE A 50 0.70 8.31 5.75
N PRO A 51 -0.39 8.35 6.55
CA PRO A 51 -1.37 9.43 6.46
C PRO A 51 -0.75 10.77 6.82
N LEU A 52 -0.90 11.75 5.93
CA LEU A 52 -0.38 13.10 6.12
C LEU A 52 -1.45 13.96 6.82
N GLU A 53 -1.03 14.75 7.81
CA GLU A 53 -1.95 15.60 8.60
C GLU A 53 -2.73 16.59 7.74
N LYS A 54 -2.14 17.07 6.65
CA LYS A 54 -2.80 17.99 5.70
C LYS A 54 -3.96 17.35 4.94
N HIS A 55 -4.06 16.03 4.90
CA HIS A 55 -5.12 15.30 4.20
C HIS A 55 -6.11 14.73 5.21
N LYS A 56 -7.21 15.45 5.39
CA LYS A 56 -8.21 15.23 6.44
C LYS A 56 -8.75 13.78 6.51
N HIS A 57 -8.88 13.12 5.37
CA HIS A 57 -9.49 11.78 5.30
C HIS A 57 -8.47 10.65 5.08
N ALA A 58 -7.17 10.96 5.09
CA ALA A 58 -6.13 9.98 4.86
C ALA A 58 -6.09 8.88 5.91
N TYR A 59 -6.24 9.25 7.17
CA TYR A 59 -6.16 8.30 8.29
C TYR A 59 -7.32 7.32 8.29
N VAL A 60 -8.53 7.80 8.07
CA VAL A 60 -9.70 6.91 7.97
C VAL A 60 -9.68 6.05 6.71
N ALA A 61 -9.16 6.58 5.60
CA ALA A 61 -8.99 5.80 4.37
C ALA A 61 -7.99 4.65 4.55
N ALA A 62 -6.91 4.88 5.30
CA ALA A 62 -5.95 3.83 5.64
C ALA A 62 -6.62 2.69 6.44
N GLN A 63 -7.44 3.00 7.42
CA GLN A 63 -8.20 2.01 8.19
C GLN A 63 -9.18 1.24 7.31
N ALA A 64 -9.87 1.94 6.41
CA ALA A 64 -10.79 1.31 5.47
C ALA A 64 -10.08 0.31 4.54
N ALA A 65 -8.87 0.65 4.08
CA ALA A 65 -8.05 -0.25 3.26
C ALA A 65 -7.66 -1.53 4.03
N GLU A 66 -7.35 -1.42 5.33
CA GLU A 66 -7.06 -2.58 6.17
C GLU A 66 -8.28 -3.49 6.31
N GLU A 67 -9.47 -2.93 6.53
CA GLU A 67 -10.70 -3.73 6.58
C GLU A 67 -11.00 -4.40 5.23
N ALA A 68 -10.82 -3.69 4.13
CA ALA A 68 -10.98 -4.26 2.81
C ALA A 68 -9.99 -5.43 2.57
N THR A 69 -8.79 -5.33 3.12
CA THR A 69 -7.78 -6.40 3.07
C THR A 69 -8.24 -7.61 3.86
N GLU A 70 -8.79 -7.44 5.06
CA GLU A 70 -9.37 -8.53 5.83
C GLU A 70 -10.54 -9.20 5.11
N GLN A 71 -11.33 -8.44 4.39
CA GLN A 71 -12.42 -8.96 3.57
C GLN A 71 -11.94 -9.56 2.22
N GLY A 72 -10.63 -9.63 1.99
CA GLY A 72 -10.04 -10.32 0.82
C GLY A 72 -9.90 -9.47 -0.43
N GLN A 73 -10.13 -8.15 -0.38
CA GLN A 73 -10.05 -7.26 -1.55
C GLN A 73 -9.23 -6.00 -1.28
N GLY A 74 -8.05 -6.14 -0.66
CA GLY A 74 -7.20 -5.01 -0.30
C GLY A 74 -6.79 -4.16 -1.50
N TRP A 75 -6.07 -4.74 -2.45
CA TRP A 75 -5.59 -3.99 -3.61
C TRP A 75 -6.71 -3.45 -4.51
N PRO A 76 -7.75 -4.20 -4.84
CA PRO A 76 -8.89 -3.63 -5.58
C PRO A 76 -9.49 -2.41 -4.90
N TYR A 77 -9.61 -2.42 -3.58
CA TYR A 77 -10.12 -1.30 -2.80
C TYR A 77 -9.17 -0.11 -2.83
N ILE A 78 -7.88 -0.35 -2.58
CA ILE A 78 -6.83 0.68 -2.62
C ILE A 78 -6.81 1.39 -3.97
N GLU A 79 -6.83 0.62 -5.07
CA GLU A 79 -6.86 1.18 -6.41
C GLU A 79 -8.11 2.03 -6.68
N ALA A 80 -9.27 1.55 -6.23
CA ALA A 80 -10.54 2.28 -6.39
C ALA A 80 -10.55 3.60 -5.61
N VAL A 81 -10.00 3.62 -4.40
CA VAL A 81 -9.88 4.85 -3.60
C VAL A 81 -8.89 5.82 -4.22
N LEU A 82 -7.71 5.35 -4.62
CA LEU A 82 -6.68 6.18 -5.26
C LEU A 82 -7.14 6.78 -6.59
N ALA A 83 -8.03 6.12 -7.31
CA ALA A 83 -8.63 6.66 -8.52
C ALA A 83 -9.54 7.86 -8.26
N ARG A 84 -9.95 8.09 -7.01
CA ARG A 84 -10.93 9.11 -6.62
C ARG A 84 -10.43 10.00 -5.47
N THR A 85 -9.16 10.33 -5.45
CA THR A 85 -8.51 11.11 -4.36
C THR A 85 -9.15 12.48 -4.15
N GLU A 86 -9.51 13.19 -5.22
CA GLU A 86 -10.17 14.49 -5.12
C GLU A 86 -11.57 14.36 -4.52
N GLU A 87 -12.31 13.34 -4.94
CA GLU A 87 -13.65 13.07 -4.42
C GLU A 87 -13.61 12.64 -2.96
N LEU A 88 -12.61 11.86 -2.56
CA LEU A 88 -12.37 11.49 -1.16
C LEU A 88 -12.18 12.75 -0.30
N GLY A 89 -11.43 13.72 -0.79
CA GLY A 89 -11.25 15.00 -0.10
C GLY A 89 -12.57 15.74 0.17
N LYS A 90 -13.55 15.57 -0.69
CA LYS A 90 -14.86 16.24 -0.58
C LYS A 90 -15.89 15.44 0.22
N ARG A 91 -15.90 14.12 0.07
CA ARG A 91 -16.97 13.25 0.57
C ARG A 91 -16.58 12.41 1.80
N GLY A 92 -15.29 12.19 2.02
CA GLY A 92 -14.80 11.46 3.18
C GLY A 92 -15.32 10.03 3.30
N GLU A 93 -15.74 9.64 4.49
CA GLU A 93 -16.19 8.26 4.80
C GLU A 93 -17.34 7.77 3.92
N LYS A 94 -18.23 8.66 3.50
CA LYS A 94 -19.34 8.27 2.61
C LYS A 94 -18.84 7.66 1.31
N LEU A 95 -17.77 8.20 0.75
CA LEU A 95 -17.14 7.65 -0.44
C LEU A 95 -16.51 6.28 -0.15
N LEU A 96 -15.85 6.15 0.98
CA LEU A 96 -15.20 4.88 1.37
C LEU A 96 -16.20 3.73 1.47
N LEU A 97 -17.38 4.00 2.06
CA LEU A 97 -18.47 3.02 2.16
C LEU A 97 -19.09 2.70 0.80
N GLU A 98 -19.27 3.71 -0.05
CA GLU A 98 -19.78 3.52 -1.42
C GLU A 98 -18.85 2.64 -2.26
N ILE A 99 -17.55 2.88 -2.18
CA ILE A 99 -16.54 2.07 -2.89
C ILE A 99 -16.58 0.62 -2.39
N ALA A 100 -16.66 0.42 -1.07
CA ALA A 100 -16.76 -0.92 -0.49
C ALA A 100 -17.97 -1.68 -1.05
N GLY A 101 -19.14 -1.04 -1.07
CA GLY A 101 -20.36 -1.63 -1.62
C GLY A 101 -20.22 -1.96 -3.10
N SER A 102 -19.60 -1.09 -3.89
CA SER A 102 -19.39 -1.30 -5.32
C SER A 102 -18.47 -2.50 -5.65
N LEU A 103 -17.60 -2.86 -4.71
CA LEU A 103 -16.70 -4.01 -4.83
C LEU A 103 -17.29 -5.30 -4.22
N GLY A 104 -18.52 -5.25 -3.72
CA GLY A 104 -19.16 -6.39 -3.08
C GLY A 104 -18.65 -6.68 -1.67
N LEU A 105 -17.95 -5.72 -1.05
CA LEU A 105 -17.55 -5.81 0.35
C LEU A 105 -18.73 -5.55 1.28
N ASP A 106 -18.61 -6.03 2.51
CA ASP A 106 -19.57 -5.70 3.57
C ASP A 106 -19.31 -4.26 4.07
N ALA A 107 -20.08 -3.32 3.53
CA ALA A 107 -19.94 -1.90 3.87
C ALA A 107 -20.37 -1.60 5.32
N GLU A 108 -21.33 -2.35 5.87
CA GLU A 108 -21.74 -2.18 7.27
C GLU A 108 -20.62 -2.62 8.22
N GLU A 109 -19.95 -3.73 7.93
CA GLU A 109 -18.80 -4.18 8.69
C GLU A 109 -17.62 -3.20 8.57
N LEU A 110 -17.41 -2.64 7.38
CA LEU A 110 -16.39 -1.62 7.19
C LEU A 110 -16.69 -0.37 8.03
N ASP A 111 -17.94 0.07 8.05
CA ASP A 111 -18.36 1.21 8.89
C ASP A 111 -18.12 0.90 10.38
N THR A 112 -18.50 -0.30 10.83
CA THR A 112 -18.26 -0.76 12.20
C THR A 112 -16.76 -0.76 12.54
N ALA A 113 -15.92 -1.25 11.63
CA ALA A 113 -14.48 -1.26 11.80
C ALA A 113 -13.88 0.15 11.95
N LEU A 114 -14.41 1.12 11.22
CA LEU A 114 -14.01 2.52 11.35
C LEU A 114 -14.45 3.12 12.70
N ILE A 115 -15.64 2.77 13.16
CA ILE A 115 -16.19 3.26 14.44
C ILE A 115 -15.40 2.68 15.62
N ASP A 116 -15.12 1.39 15.63
CA ASP A 116 -14.41 0.73 16.75
C ASP A 116 -12.89 0.88 16.72
N GLY A 117 -12.34 1.36 15.61
CA GLY A 117 -10.91 1.64 15.49
C GLY A 117 -10.01 0.40 15.50
N ARG A 118 -10.51 -0.77 15.12
CA ARG A 118 -9.77 -2.04 15.19
C ARG A 118 -8.47 -2.05 14.38
N HIS A 119 -8.34 -1.18 13.37
CA HIS A 119 -7.17 -1.10 12.50
C HIS A 119 -6.21 0.06 12.83
N LEU A 120 -6.48 0.83 13.88
CA LEU A 120 -5.65 1.99 14.26
C LEU A 120 -4.19 1.59 14.51
N LEU A 121 -3.97 0.48 15.21
CA LEU A 121 -2.61 0.06 15.57
C LEU A 121 -1.77 -0.29 14.35
N ILE A 122 -2.35 -0.88 13.32
CA ILE A 122 -1.64 -1.22 12.09
C ILE A 122 -1.23 0.06 11.35
N VAL A 123 -2.14 1.02 11.23
CA VAL A 123 -1.85 2.30 10.58
C VAL A 123 -0.77 3.07 11.33
N ASP A 124 -0.88 3.14 12.65
CA ASP A 124 0.11 3.82 13.49
C ASP A 124 1.49 3.16 13.43
N ALA A 125 1.53 1.82 13.42
CA ALA A 125 2.78 1.07 13.31
C ALA A 125 3.46 1.30 11.96
N ASP A 126 2.72 1.28 10.86
CA ASP A 126 3.26 1.59 9.54
C ASP A 126 3.85 3.00 9.48
N GLN A 127 3.12 3.98 10.01
CA GLN A 127 3.59 5.36 10.03
C GLN A 127 4.84 5.53 10.90
N ALA A 128 4.87 4.90 12.08
CA ALA A 128 6.03 4.95 12.97
C ALA A 128 7.26 4.32 12.33
N GLU A 129 7.11 3.18 11.67
CA GLU A 129 8.21 2.52 10.95
C GLU A 129 8.71 3.39 9.78
N GLY A 130 7.79 3.97 9.02
CA GLY A 130 8.15 4.89 7.94
C GLY A 130 8.97 6.08 8.44
N LYS A 131 8.53 6.71 9.51
CA LYS A 131 9.29 7.81 10.16
C LYS A 131 10.67 7.37 10.62
N ALA A 132 10.78 6.18 11.21
CA ALA A 132 12.05 5.64 11.71
C ALA A 132 13.08 5.42 10.59
N ILE A 133 12.65 5.09 9.39
CA ILE A 133 13.53 4.89 8.22
C ILE A 133 13.66 6.14 7.35
N GLY A 134 13.12 7.27 7.79
CA GLY A 134 13.28 8.57 7.13
C GLY A 134 12.27 8.89 6.04
N VAL A 135 11.13 8.21 5.99
CA VAL A 135 10.01 8.59 5.11
C VAL A 135 9.46 9.93 5.54
N THR A 136 9.39 10.89 4.62
CA THR A 136 8.89 12.26 4.86
C THR A 136 7.73 12.64 3.96
N GLY A 137 7.40 11.81 2.99
CA GLY A 137 6.31 12.06 2.04
C GLY A 137 5.91 10.79 1.31
N THR A 138 4.90 10.89 0.47
CA THR A 138 4.32 9.77 -0.27
C THR A 138 4.22 10.08 -1.76
N PRO A 139 4.37 9.09 -2.63
CA PRO A 139 4.79 7.72 -2.33
C PRO A 139 6.29 7.63 -2.01
N THR A 140 6.66 6.69 -1.14
CA THR A 140 8.06 6.32 -0.90
C THR A 140 8.19 4.81 -1.00
N TYR A 141 9.13 4.35 -1.81
CA TYR A 141 9.37 2.93 -2.05
C TYR A 141 10.60 2.47 -1.28
N VAL A 142 10.53 1.28 -0.70
CA VAL A 142 11.69 0.65 -0.07
C VAL A 142 11.80 -0.80 -0.55
N ILE A 143 12.94 -1.13 -1.12
CA ILE A 143 13.28 -2.48 -1.55
C ILE A 143 14.75 -2.77 -1.21
N ASP A 144 15.01 -3.90 -0.57
CA ASP A 144 16.35 -4.30 -0.15
C ASP A 144 17.09 -3.19 0.65
N GLY A 145 16.35 -2.49 1.51
CA GLY A 145 16.89 -1.39 2.32
C GLY A 145 17.15 -0.08 1.57
N GLU A 146 16.96 -0.03 0.26
CA GLU A 146 17.07 1.21 -0.51
C GLU A 146 15.75 1.96 -0.52
N ARG A 147 15.80 3.22 -0.06
CA ARG A 147 14.65 4.13 -0.08
C ARG A 147 14.65 4.98 -1.34
N LEU A 148 13.54 4.98 -2.06
CA LEU A 148 13.32 5.74 -3.29
C LEU A 148 12.11 6.66 -3.10
N ASP A 149 12.37 7.97 -3.06
CA ASP A 149 11.32 8.96 -2.82
C ASP A 149 10.64 9.35 -4.15
N GLY A 150 9.32 9.11 -4.25
CA GLY A 150 8.55 9.36 -5.47
C GLY A 150 8.13 10.82 -5.60
N GLY A 151 7.18 11.26 -4.81
CA GLY A 151 6.62 12.61 -4.90
C GLY A 151 5.99 12.88 -6.27
N LYS A 152 6.25 14.05 -6.82
CA LYS A 152 5.72 14.48 -8.12
C LYS A 152 6.48 13.92 -9.32
N SER A 153 7.74 13.56 -9.14
CA SER A 153 8.57 12.98 -10.19
C SER A 153 8.88 11.52 -9.84
N GLN A 154 8.38 10.62 -10.66
CA GLN A 154 8.58 9.18 -10.50
C GLN A 154 9.43 8.61 -11.64
N ASP A 155 10.08 9.49 -12.40
CA ASP A 155 10.91 9.09 -13.53
C ASP A 155 12.10 8.23 -13.06
N GLY A 156 12.23 7.06 -13.67
CA GLY A 156 13.32 6.12 -13.37
C GLY A 156 13.14 5.29 -12.10
N LEU A 157 12.14 5.57 -11.25
CA LEU A 157 11.92 4.80 -10.02
C LEU A 157 11.57 3.34 -10.31
N ARG A 158 10.63 3.11 -11.21
CA ARG A 158 10.23 1.75 -11.59
C ARG A 158 11.41 0.95 -12.13
N ALA A 159 12.21 1.56 -13.01
CA ALA A 159 13.39 0.91 -13.57
C ALA A 159 14.40 0.52 -12.47
N ARG A 160 14.60 1.38 -11.48
CA ARG A 160 15.48 1.07 -10.35
C ARG A 160 14.93 -0.06 -9.48
N ILE A 161 13.63 -0.06 -9.22
CA ILE A 161 12.96 -1.14 -8.47
C ILE A 161 13.11 -2.47 -9.23
N GLU A 162 12.88 -2.46 -10.54
CA GLU A 162 13.04 -3.64 -11.39
C GLU A 162 14.48 -4.17 -11.38
N GLU A 163 15.46 -3.30 -11.45
CA GLU A 163 16.89 -3.68 -11.38
C GLU A 163 17.18 -4.40 -10.06
N ILE A 164 16.72 -3.86 -8.94
CA ILE A 164 16.93 -4.46 -7.62
C ILE A 164 16.19 -5.79 -7.49
N ALA A 165 14.93 -5.83 -7.91
CA ALA A 165 14.12 -7.05 -7.87
C ALA A 165 14.71 -8.16 -8.72
N ASP A 166 15.16 -7.85 -9.93
CA ASP A 166 15.80 -8.81 -10.83
C ASP A 166 17.09 -9.38 -10.22
N ARG A 167 17.89 -8.52 -9.59
CA ARG A 167 19.12 -8.95 -8.88
C ARG A 167 18.78 -9.89 -7.72
N LEU A 168 17.82 -9.53 -6.88
CA LEU A 168 17.42 -10.34 -5.72
C LEU A 168 16.85 -11.71 -6.15
N LEU A 169 16.08 -11.74 -7.24
CA LEU A 169 15.54 -12.99 -7.78
C LEU A 169 16.63 -13.86 -8.38
N ALA A 170 17.61 -13.27 -9.07
CA ALA A 170 18.75 -14.03 -9.62
C ALA A 170 19.63 -14.64 -8.52
N GLU A 171 19.73 -14.03 -7.35
CA GLU A 171 20.49 -14.57 -6.20
C GLU A 171 19.80 -15.78 -5.55
N GLN A 172 18.52 -16.05 -5.89
CA GLN A 172 17.76 -17.19 -5.38
C GLN A 172 17.82 -18.43 -6.28
N ASP A 173 18.25 -18.27 -7.52
CA ASP A 173 18.43 -19.34 -8.50
C ASP A 173 19.83 -19.98 -8.34
#